data_8002882029c8e9cbac599faac163e224
#
_entry.id   8002882029c8e9cbac599faac163e224
#
_cell.length_a   1.000
_cell.length_b   1.000
_cell.length_c   1.000
_cell.angle_alpha   90.00
_cell.angle_beta   90.00
_cell.angle_gamma   90.00
#
_symmetry.space_group_name_H-M   'P 1'
#
loop_
_entity.id
_entity.type
_entity.pdbx_description
1 polymer ?
#
loop_
_entity_poly.entity_id
_entity_poly.type
_entity_poly.pdbx_seq_one_letter_code
_entity_poly.pdbx_strand_id
1 'polypeptide(L)'
;MARIRVVTDSACDLSAGVAADHGITVVPLSIRFGSDEFVDGRDLTTEEFWARCKASDVLPETAAPSPGAFQEAFLAAAADGYDGVLSISISGGVSATFQAAAAAAKAVGDTIEVRPVDSRSMTLGLGLIALDLAELAATGADLDTLEARAAFLIPRTQVFGLVDTLEHLEKGGRIGGARALLGSLLSIKPVVTLVDGVVGEESKQRTRGRSLQYLAAKALESPTVSRIAIADGAATDIDEFLALLADQKSEHPLFVSQLGPVVGTHTGPGTIGLCMITAD
;
A
#
# COMPACT_ATOMS: atom_id res chain seq x y z
N MET A 1 20.23 10.20 -20.90
CA MET A 1 19.25 9.37 -20.18
C MET A 1 18.77 10.17 -19.00
N ALA A 2 17.46 10.31 -18.85
CA ALA A 2 16.89 11.03 -17.73
C ALA A 2 17.14 10.24 -16.42
N ARG A 3 17.42 10.95 -15.34
CA ARG A 3 17.52 10.39 -13.99
C ARG A 3 16.28 10.81 -13.20
N ILE A 4 15.30 9.93 -13.12
CA ILE A 4 14.06 10.21 -12.41
C ILE A 4 14.06 9.48 -11.06
N ARG A 5 13.75 10.20 -9.97
CA ARG A 5 13.54 9.62 -8.66
C ARG A 5 12.07 9.20 -8.50
N VAL A 6 11.85 7.96 -8.09
CA VAL A 6 10.53 7.53 -7.64
C VAL A 6 10.42 7.82 -6.14
N VAL A 7 9.37 8.56 -5.77
CA VAL A 7 9.03 8.87 -4.37
C VAL A 7 7.66 8.27 -4.07
N THR A 8 7.53 7.58 -2.96
CA THR A 8 6.26 7.04 -2.47
C THR A 8 6.10 7.34 -0.99
N ASP A 9 5.06 6.85 -0.35
CA ASP A 9 4.83 6.96 1.09
C ASP A 9 4.87 5.60 1.79
N SER A 10 4.98 5.60 3.12
CA SER A 10 5.19 4.36 3.88
C SER A 10 3.99 3.41 3.89
N ALA A 11 2.82 3.83 3.38
CA ALA A 11 1.71 2.90 3.15
C ALA A 11 1.94 1.95 1.96
N CYS A 12 3.10 1.99 1.29
CA CYS A 12 3.50 1.06 0.24
C CYS A 12 3.93 -0.32 0.76
N ASP A 13 4.20 -0.44 2.06
CA ASP A 13 4.63 -1.66 2.76
C ASP A 13 5.88 -2.35 2.15
N LEU A 14 6.69 -1.59 1.40
CA LEU A 14 8.01 -2.04 0.97
C LEU A 14 8.98 -1.97 2.16
N SER A 15 9.75 -3.02 2.37
CA SER A 15 10.81 -2.96 3.38
C SER A 15 11.86 -1.90 2.99
N ALA A 16 12.53 -1.33 4.00
CA ALA A 16 13.59 -0.34 3.78
C ALA A 16 14.70 -0.85 2.83
N GLY A 17 15.04 -2.14 2.92
CA GLY A 17 16.02 -2.78 2.02
C GLY A 17 15.53 -2.79 0.57
N VAL A 18 14.31 -3.27 0.33
CA VAL A 18 13.72 -3.30 -1.03
C VAL A 18 13.62 -1.90 -1.62
N ALA A 19 13.16 -0.92 -0.84
CA ALA A 19 13.07 0.47 -1.31
C ALA A 19 14.46 1.03 -1.66
N ALA A 20 15.47 0.78 -0.83
CA ALA A 20 16.85 1.21 -1.07
C ALA A 20 17.47 0.55 -2.31
N ASP A 21 17.31 -0.77 -2.48
CA ASP A 21 17.84 -1.52 -3.61
C ASP A 21 17.29 -1.04 -4.96
N HIS A 22 16.04 -0.54 -4.97
CA HIS A 22 15.39 0.03 -6.16
C HIS A 22 15.50 1.56 -6.25
N GLY A 23 16.23 2.22 -5.32
CA GLY A 23 16.37 3.66 -5.31
C GLY A 23 15.06 4.42 -5.10
N ILE A 24 14.10 3.84 -4.39
CA ILE A 24 12.83 4.46 -4.05
C ILE A 24 12.99 5.29 -2.77
N THR A 25 12.52 6.54 -2.79
CA THR A 25 12.42 7.36 -1.58
C THR A 25 11.04 7.17 -0.96
N VAL A 26 11.00 6.81 0.33
CA VAL A 26 9.74 6.61 1.08
C VAL A 26 9.55 7.75 2.07
N VAL A 27 8.44 8.49 1.94
CA VAL A 27 8.03 9.55 2.88
C VAL A 27 7.13 8.92 3.95
N PRO A 28 7.54 8.95 5.24
CA PRO A 28 6.82 8.24 6.29
C PRO A 28 5.54 8.97 6.71
N LEU A 29 4.48 8.20 6.99
CA LEU A 29 3.31 8.64 7.73
C LEU A 29 3.58 8.58 9.24
N SER A 30 2.67 9.17 10.04
CA SER A 30 2.69 9.05 11.50
C SER A 30 1.62 8.09 12.00
N ILE A 31 1.94 7.40 13.10
CA ILE A 31 1.05 6.52 13.85
C ILE A 31 0.92 7.06 15.27
N ARG A 32 -0.29 7.12 15.79
CA ARG A 32 -0.55 7.61 17.14
C ARG A 32 -1.28 6.55 17.97
N PHE A 33 -0.75 6.25 19.17
CA PHE A 33 -1.39 5.49 20.21
C PHE A 33 -1.73 6.41 21.39
N GLY A 34 -2.98 6.86 21.48
CA GLY A 34 -3.38 7.83 22.48
C GLY A 34 -2.63 9.16 22.32
N SER A 35 -1.73 9.48 23.27
CA SER A 35 -0.88 10.69 23.23
C SER A 35 0.46 10.48 22.53
N ASP A 36 0.87 9.22 22.30
CA ASP A 36 2.19 8.89 21.78
C ASP A 36 2.16 8.85 20.26
N GLU A 37 2.97 9.69 19.62
CA GLU A 37 3.10 9.75 18.17
C GLU A 37 4.45 9.20 17.73
N PHE A 38 4.43 8.40 16.65
CA PHE A 38 5.59 7.73 16.07
C PHE A 38 5.62 7.96 14.57
N VAL A 39 6.80 8.15 14.02
CA VAL A 39 7.03 8.16 12.58
C VAL A 39 7.27 6.72 12.11
N ASP A 40 6.46 6.28 11.17
CA ASP A 40 6.50 4.93 10.61
C ASP A 40 7.89 4.58 10.05
N GLY A 41 8.41 3.41 10.40
CA GLY A 41 9.71 2.91 9.99
C GLY A 41 10.92 3.61 10.60
N ARG A 42 10.74 4.76 11.29
CA ARG A 42 11.81 5.47 12.00
C ARG A 42 11.73 5.27 13.51
N ASP A 43 10.58 5.54 14.10
CA ASP A 43 10.36 5.52 15.55
C ASP A 43 9.58 4.27 16.00
N LEU A 44 9.00 3.54 15.04
CA LEU A 44 8.18 2.36 15.25
C LEU A 44 8.42 1.36 14.12
N THR A 45 8.92 0.18 14.45
CA THR A 45 9.01 -0.93 13.50
C THR A 45 7.64 -1.60 13.34
N THR A 46 7.43 -2.33 12.25
CA THR A 46 6.18 -3.09 12.03
C THR A 46 5.97 -4.13 13.13
N GLU A 47 7.02 -4.79 13.61
CA GLU A 47 6.94 -5.77 14.69
C GLU A 47 6.49 -5.13 16.01
N GLU A 48 7.10 -3.97 16.38
CA GLU A 48 6.71 -3.21 17.58
C GLU A 48 5.27 -2.69 17.46
N PHE A 49 4.84 -2.26 16.28
CA PHE A 49 3.46 -1.85 16.02
C PHE A 49 2.47 -2.98 16.34
N TRP A 50 2.69 -4.18 15.80
CA TRP A 50 1.80 -5.32 16.06
C TRP A 50 1.84 -5.76 17.51
N ALA A 51 3.00 -5.69 18.17
CA ALA A 51 3.11 -5.96 19.61
C ALA A 51 2.29 -4.96 20.44
N ARG A 52 2.34 -3.67 20.10
CA ARG A 52 1.53 -2.62 20.76
C ARG A 52 0.03 -2.81 20.51
N CYS A 53 -0.38 -3.14 19.30
CA CYS A 53 -1.77 -3.42 18.98
C CYS A 53 -2.34 -4.58 19.84
N LYS A 54 -1.52 -5.61 20.11
CA LYS A 54 -1.92 -6.73 20.98
C LYS A 54 -2.00 -6.36 22.46
N ALA A 55 -1.19 -5.39 22.90
CA ALA A 55 -1.07 -4.98 24.30
C ALA A 55 -2.02 -3.83 24.70
N SER A 56 -2.67 -3.17 23.74
CA SER A 56 -3.48 -1.97 23.96
C SER A 56 -4.92 -2.19 23.55
N ASP A 57 -5.85 -1.72 24.41
CA ASP A 57 -7.27 -1.61 24.08
C ASP A 57 -7.59 -0.34 23.27
N VAL A 58 -6.62 0.57 23.14
CA VAL A 58 -6.76 1.80 22.36
C VAL A 58 -6.33 1.52 20.93
N LEU A 59 -7.26 1.75 19.99
CA LEU A 59 -6.95 1.64 18.57
C LEU A 59 -5.98 2.76 18.15
N PRO A 60 -4.95 2.43 17.37
CA PRO A 60 -4.07 3.45 16.80
C PRO A 60 -4.80 4.33 15.77
N GLU A 61 -4.22 5.48 15.52
CA GLU A 61 -4.66 6.42 14.47
C GLU A 61 -3.50 6.73 13.53
N THR A 62 -3.80 7.17 12.31
CA THR A 62 -2.79 7.56 11.33
C THR A 62 -2.91 9.02 10.94
N ALA A 63 -1.78 9.66 10.64
CA ALA A 63 -1.75 10.99 10.03
C ALA A 63 -0.91 10.96 8.74
N ALA A 64 -1.42 11.65 7.72
CA ALA A 64 -0.70 11.86 6.47
C ALA A 64 0.56 12.71 6.72
N PRO A 65 1.63 12.52 5.91
CA PRO A 65 2.79 13.39 5.97
C PRO A 65 2.41 14.84 5.66
N SER A 66 3.15 15.79 6.24
CA SER A 66 2.98 17.19 5.86
C SER A 66 3.48 17.44 4.42
N PRO A 67 2.99 18.48 3.72
CA PRO A 67 3.59 18.90 2.45
C PRO A 67 5.10 19.18 2.59
N GLY A 68 5.57 19.68 3.75
CA GLY A 68 6.97 19.92 4.02
C GLY A 68 7.84 18.66 3.94
N ALA A 69 7.34 17.51 4.45
CA ALA A 69 8.07 16.25 4.37
C ALA A 69 8.29 15.78 2.92
N PHE A 70 7.27 15.93 2.06
CA PHE A 70 7.41 15.68 0.63
C PHE A 70 8.34 16.67 -0.06
N GLN A 71 8.25 17.97 0.32
CA GLN A 71 9.12 19.01 -0.22
C GLN A 71 10.60 18.71 0.08
N GLU A 72 10.93 18.28 1.29
CA GLU A 72 12.27 17.85 1.66
C GLU A 72 12.76 16.69 0.78
N ALA A 73 11.92 15.67 0.55
CA ALA A 73 12.26 14.54 -0.32
C ALA A 73 12.51 14.96 -1.78
N PHE A 74 11.70 15.89 -2.30
CA PHE A 74 11.85 16.38 -3.68
C PHE A 74 13.10 17.25 -3.84
N LEU A 75 13.39 18.13 -2.88
CA LEU A 75 14.60 18.95 -2.88
C LEU A 75 15.88 18.10 -2.69
N ALA A 76 15.81 17.04 -1.90
CA ALA A 76 16.90 16.08 -1.77
C ALA A 76 17.18 15.38 -3.12
N ALA A 77 16.14 14.97 -3.87
CA ALA A 77 16.33 14.42 -5.20
C ALA A 77 17.00 15.42 -6.16
N ALA A 78 16.61 16.69 -6.13
CA ALA A 78 17.28 17.74 -6.91
C ALA A 78 18.76 17.88 -6.55
N ALA A 79 19.08 17.90 -5.23
CA ALA A 79 20.46 17.99 -4.73
C ALA A 79 21.32 16.79 -5.13
N ASP A 80 20.72 15.60 -5.23
CA ASP A 80 21.35 14.37 -5.70
C ASP A 80 21.51 14.31 -7.24
N GLY A 81 21.07 15.37 -7.96
CA GLY A 81 21.23 15.51 -9.40
C GLY A 81 20.23 14.67 -10.21
N TYR A 82 19.02 14.45 -9.70
CA TYR A 82 17.91 13.91 -10.49
C TYR A 82 17.29 15.01 -11.34
N ASP A 83 16.86 14.64 -12.55
CA ASP A 83 16.22 15.57 -13.51
C ASP A 83 14.75 15.80 -13.17
N GLY A 84 14.11 14.87 -12.45
CA GLY A 84 12.72 14.95 -12.06
C GLY A 84 12.33 13.91 -11.01
N VAL A 85 11.10 14.04 -10.50
CA VAL A 85 10.50 13.14 -9.52
C VAL A 85 9.13 12.67 -10.01
N LEU A 86 8.91 11.35 -10.02
CA LEU A 86 7.57 10.79 -10.03
C LEU A 86 7.18 10.45 -8.60
N SER A 87 6.17 11.15 -8.04
CA SER A 87 5.68 10.92 -6.68
C SER A 87 4.36 10.16 -6.73
N ILE A 88 4.38 8.87 -6.36
CA ILE A 88 3.17 8.03 -6.33
C ILE A 88 2.77 7.76 -4.89
N SER A 89 1.52 8.07 -4.53
CA SER A 89 1.02 8.01 -3.16
C SER A 89 -0.14 7.05 -3.00
N ILE A 90 -0.36 6.62 -1.75
CA ILE A 90 -1.59 5.92 -1.35
C ILE A 90 -2.83 6.63 -1.87
N SER A 91 -3.89 5.88 -2.17
CA SER A 91 -5.14 6.40 -2.70
C SER A 91 -5.65 7.66 -1.97
N GLY A 92 -5.92 8.71 -2.75
CA GLY A 92 -6.56 9.93 -2.29
C GLY A 92 -7.99 9.73 -1.76
N GLY A 93 -8.59 8.57 -2.04
CA GLY A 93 -9.91 8.18 -1.51
C GLY A 93 -9.88 7.73 -0.04
N VAL A 94 -8.70 7.39 0.50
CA VAL A 94 -8.54 6.91 1.89
C VAL A 94 -7.58 7.75 2.74
N SER A 95 -6.75 8.60 2.10
CA SER A 95 -5.74 9.42 2.78
C SER A 95 -5.55 10.78 2.10
N ALA A 96 -5.16 11.78 2.88
CA ALA A 96 -4.76 13.10 2.36
C ALA A 96 -3.30 13.13 1.84
N THR A 97 -2.61 12.00 1.80
CA THR A 97 -1.18 11.92 1.44
C THR A 97 -0.93 12.41 0.01
N PHE A 98 -1.75 11.99 -0.96
CA PHE A 98 -1.66 12.49 -2.33
C PHE A 98 -1.78 14.02 -2.42
N GLN A 99 -2.73 14.61 -1.68
CA GLN A 99 -2.93 16.06 -1.66
C GLN A 99 -1.71 16.78 -1.06
N ALA A 100 -1.08 16.18 -0.03
CA ALA A 100 0.16 16.72 0.55
C ALA A 100 1.32 16.69 -0.45
N ALA A 101 1.52 15.58 -1.17
CA ALA A 101 2.51 15.45 -2.23
C ALA A 101 2.27 16.46 -3.37
N ALA A 102 1.02 16.62 -3.81
CA ALA A 102 0.65 17.57 -4.86
C ALA A 102 0.88 19.04 -4.43
N ALA A 103 0.63 19.36 -3.16
CA ALA A 103 0.95 20.69 -2.62
C ALA A 103 2.45 20.93 -2.56
N ALA A 104 3.24 19.93 -2.15
CA ALA A 104 4.69 19.99 -2.15
C ALA A 104 5.28 20.17 -3.56
N ALA A 105 4.73 19.44 -4.56
CA ALA A 105 5.15 19.57 -5.95
C ALA A 105 5.01 21.01 -6.47
N LYS A 106 3.91 21.68 -6.11
CA LYS A 106 3.73 23.10 -6.45
C LYS A 106 4.71 24.01 -5.69
N ALA A 107 5.04 23.68 -4.45
CA ALA A 107 5.90 24.50 -3.59
C ALA A 107 7.38 24.47 -4.00
N VAL A 108 7.88 23.35 -4.57
CA VAL A 108 9.28 23.28 -5.08
C VAL A 108 9.47 24.06 -6.37
N GLY A 109 8.38 24.42 -7.07
CA GLY A 109 8.39 25.26 -8.26
C GLY A 109 9.34 24.74 -9.34
N ASP A 110 10.18 25.64 -9.87
CA ASP A 110 11.12 25.34 -10.99
C ASP A 110 12.42 24.65 -10.51
N THR A 111 12.53 24.30 -9.21
CA THR A 111 13.75 23.66 -8.69
C THR A 111 13.94 22.25 -9.23
N ILE A 112 12.85 21.50 -9.35
CA ILE A 112 12.81 20.16 -9.95
C ILE A 112 11.39 19.89 -10.45
N GLU A 113 11.26 19.26 -11.63
CA GLU A 113 9.96 18.84 -12.12
C GLU A 113 9.45 17.67 -11.28
N VAL A 114 8.23 17.81 -10.71
CA VAL A 114 7.58 16.77 -9.91
C VAL A 114 6.22 16.44 -10.49
N ARG A 115 5.96 15.16 -10.74
CA ARG A 115 4.65 14.65 -11.16
C ARG A 115 4.01 13.83 -10.04
N PRO A 116 3.04 14.40 -9.29
CA PRO A 116 2.30 13.66 -8.28
C PRO A 116 1.22 12.79 -8.93
N VAL A 117 1.17 11.52 -8.53
CA VAL A 117 0.23 10.51 -9.03
C VAL A 117 -0.54 9.90 -7.87
N ASP A 118 -1.87 9.86 -7.96
CA ASP A 118 -2.73 9.09 -7.07
C ASP A 118 -2.75 7.63 -7.54
N SER A 119 -2.20 6.71 -6.77
CA SER A 119 -2.17 5.29 -7.14
C SER A 119 -3.55 4.63 -7.14
N ARG A 120 -4.53 5.24 -6.49
CA ARG A 120 -5.84 4.62 -6.17
C ARG A 120 -5.70 3.24 -5.50
N SER A 121 -4.55 2.99 -4.90
CA SER A 121 -4.15 1.74 -4.27
C SER A 121 -3.57 1.97 -2.87
N MET A 122 -3.23 0.90 -2.17
CA MET A 122 -2.60 0.93 -0.84
C MET A 122 -1.76 -0.34 -0.65
N THR A 123 -1.03 -0.40 0.47
CA THR A 123 -0.18 -1.55 0.83
C THR A 123 0.69 -1.99 -0.34
N LEU A 124 0.94 -3.25 -0.50
CA LEU A 124 1.76 -3.77 -1.60
C LEU A 124 1.17 -3.53 -3.00
N GLY A 125 -0.10 -3.15 -3.13
CA GLY A 125 -0.64 -2.68 -4.42
C GLY A 125 0.05 -1.37 -4.85
N LEU A 126 0.21 -0.41 -3.94
CA LEU A 126 1.04 0.78 -4.16
C LEU A 126 2.52 0.39 -4.31
N GLY A 127 3.01 -0.53 -3.45
CA GLY A 127 4.40 -1.00 -3.48
C GLY A 127 4.79 -1.61 -4.83
N LEU A 128 3.95 -2.49 -5.39
CA LEU A 128 4.21 -3.11 -6.70
C LEU A 128 4.25 -2.09 -7.84
N ILE A 129 3.37 -1.07 -7.82
CA ILE A 129 3.42 0.02 -8.81
C ILE A 129 4.73 0.81 -8.65
N ALA A 130 5.12 1.16 -7.41
CA ALA A 130 6.34 1.90 -7.15
C ALA A 130 7.61 1.13 -7.60
N LEU A 131 7.64 -0.19 -7.40
CA LEU A 131 8.72 -1.06 -7.88
C LEU A 131 8.83 -1.06 -9.40
N ASP A 132 7.72 -1.27 -10.11
CA ASP A 132 7.69 -1.28 -11.58
C ASP A 132 8.19 0.06 -12.15
N LEU A 133 7.73 1.17 -11.57
CA LEU A 133 8.16 2.51 -11.98
C LEU A 133 9.64 2.76 -11.69
N ALA A 134 10.17 2.27 -10.57
CA ALA A 134 11.58 2.42 -10.23
C ALA A 134 12.48 1.59 -11.17
N GLU A 135 12.07 0.36 -11.49
CA GLU A 135 12.77 -0.48 -12.47
C GLU A 135 12.79 0.19 -13.86
N LEU A 136 11.66 0.77 -14.29
CA LEU A 136 11.58 1.50 -15.56
C LEU A 136 12.44 2.78 -15.52
N ALA A 137 12.44 3.54 -14.41
CA ALA A 137 13.29 4.71 -14.24
C ALA A 137 14.78 4.37 -14.32
N ALA A 138 15.19 3.21 -13.78
CA ALA A 138 16.57 2.73 -13.86
C ALA A 138 17.06 2.46 -15.30
N THR A 139 16.15 2.27 -16.26
CA THR A 139 16.50 2.19 -17.70
C THR A 139 16.78 3.53 -18.34
N GLY A 140 16.57 4.65 -17.64
CA GLY A 140 16.71 6.02 -18.14
C GLY A 140 15.43 6.57 -18.79
N ALA A 141 14.26 6.01 -18.49
CA ALA A 141 12.97 6.53 -18.90
C ALA A 141 12.72 7.94 -18.33
N ASP A 142 12.05 8.78 -19.10
CA ASP A 142 11.67 10.13 -18.69
C ASP A 142 10.35 10.16 -17.91
N LEU A 143 9.98 11.35 -17.41
CA LEU A 143 8.75 11.54 -16.62
C LEU A 143 7.48 11.20 -17.40
N ASP A 144 7.41 11.53 -18.71
CA ASP A 144 6.25 11.23 -19.54
C ASP A 144 6.03 9.72 -19.67
N THR A 145 7.13 8.99 -19.88
CA THR A 145 7.12 7.52 -19.95
C THR A 145 6.68 6.88 -18.63
N LEU A 146 7.19 7.39 -17.50
CA LEU A 146 6.83 6.87 -16.18
C LEU A 146 5.37 7.19 -15.81
N GLU A 147 4.89 8.40 -16.13
CA GLU A 147 3.50 8.79 -15.90
C GLU A 147 2.53 7.93 -16.73
N ALA A 148 2.85 7.71 -18.01
CA ALA A 148 2.09 6.81 -18.86
C ALA A 148 2.09 5.35 -18.33
N ARG A 149 3.24 4.88 -17.80
CA ARG A 149 3.32 3.56 -17.17
C ARG A 149 2.47 3.49 -15.91
N ALA A 150 2.50 4.50 -15.05
CA ALA A 150 1.63 4.57 -13.87
C ALA A 150 0.14 4.52 -14.26
N ALA A 151 -0.27 5.31 -15.26
CA ALA A 151 -1.63 5.31 -15.79
C ALA A 151 -2.06 3.95 -16.35
N PHE A 152 -1.12 3.17 -16.90
CA PHE A 152 -1.37 1.80 -17.35
C PHE A 152 -1.54 0.82 -16.18
N LEU A 153 -0.68 0.92 -15.14
CA LEU A 153 -0.65 -0.02 -14.02
C LEU A 153 -1.83 0.17 -13.06
N ILE A 154 -2.21 1.43 -12.78
CA ILE A 154 -3.22 1.76 -11.77
C ILE A 154 -4.54 0.99 -11.97
N PRO A 155 -5.20 0.99 -13.14
CA PRO A 155 -6.44 0.26 -13.34
C PRO A 155 -6.27 -1.27 -13.38
N ARG A 156 -5.04 -1.77 -13.46
CA ARG A 156 -4.67 -3.18 -13.48
C ARG A 156 -4.24 -3.71 -12.11
N THR A 157 -4.12 -2.81 -11.14
CA THR A 157 -3.74 -3.18 -9.78
C THR A 157 -4.97 -3.52 -8.96
N GLN A 158 -4.99 -4.75 -8.45
CA GLN A 158 -6.05 -5.28 -7.59
C GLN A 158 -5.51 -5.48 -6.17
N VAL A 159 -6.30 -5.07 -5.20
CA VAL A 159 -5.99 -5.25 -3.77
C VAL A 159 -7.17 -5.90 -3.09
N PHE A 160 -6.93 -7.03 -2.44
CA PHE A 160 -7.90 -7.74 -1.63
C PHE A 160 -7.37 -7.88 -0.21
N GLY A 161 -8.23 -7.72 0.79
CA GLY A 161 -7.86 -7.88 2.20
C GLY A 161 -8.84 -8.81 2.92
N LEU A 162 -8.36 -9.95 3.42
CA LEU A 162 -9.06 -10.71 4.43
C LEU A 162 -8.84 -10.01 5.77
N VAL A 163 -9.90 -9.52 6.40
CA VAL A 163 -9.84 -8.91 7.73
C VAL A 163 -10.62 -9.73 8.75
N ASP A 164 -10.15 -9.77 9.99
CA ASP A 164 -10.83 -10.51 11.04
C ASP A 164 -12.14 -9.86 11.50
N THR A 165 -12.16 -8.53 11.46
CA THR A 165 -13.29 -7.67 11.81
C THR A 165 -13.26 -6.38 10.99
N LEU A 166 -14.43 -5.76 10.80
CA LEU A 166 -14.54 -4.44 10.17
C LEU A 166 -14.39 -3.28 11.18
N GLU A 167 -14.21 -3.58 12.46
CA GLU A 167 -14.17 -2.59 13.53
C GLU A 167 -13.08 -1.53 13.32
N HIS A 168 -11.87 -1.96 12.92
CA HIS A 168 -10.75 -1.06 12.63
C HIS A 168 -11.05 -0.13 11.47
N LEU A 169 -11.63 -0.66 10.38
CA LEU A 169 -12.06 0.14 9.23
C LEU A 169 -13.17 1.14 9.60
N GLU A 170 -14.13 0.71 10.43
CA GLU A 170 -15.25 1.54 10.86
C GLU A 170 -14.79 2.67 11.78
N LYS A 171 -14.09 2.34 12.87
CA LYS A 171 -13.57 3.31 13.84
C LYS A 171 -12.55 4.25 13.22
N GLY A 172 -11.73 3.74 12.29
CA GLY A 172 -10.76 4.54 11.51
C GLY A 172 -11.40 5.40 10.43
N GLY A 173 -12.72 5.27 10.16
CA GLY A 173 -13.43 6.04 9.14
C GLY A 173 -13.08 5.65 7.69
N ARG A 174 -12.39 4.53 7.45
CA ARG A 174 -11.98 4.04 6.12
C ARG A 174 -12.80 2.85 5.64
N ILE A 175 -13.93 2.57 6.28
CA ILE A 175 -14.81 1.45 5.92
C ILE A 175 -15.44 1.56 4.52
N GLY A 176 -15.63 2.77 4.00
CA GLY A 176 -16.17 3.00 2.66
C GLY A 176 -17.43 2.21 2.36
N GLY A 177 -17.49 1.59 1.16
CA GLY A 177 -18.58 0.74 0.71
C GLY A 177 -18.71 -0.58 1.50
N ALA A 178 -17.67 -1.04 2.19
CA ALA A 178 -17.73 -2.22 3.05
C ALA A 178 -18.65 -2.02 4.28
N ARG A 179 -19.14 -0.78 4.53
CA ARG A 179 -20.17 -0.50 5.55
C ARG A 179 -21.44 -1.35 5.36
N ALA A 180 -21.77 -1.74 4.13
CA ALA A 180 -22.89 -2.63 3.84
C ALA A 180 -22.77 -4.01 4.52
N LEU A 181 -21.55 -4.39 4.92
CA LEU A 181 -21.27 -5.64 5.64
C LEU A 181 -21.61 -5.57 7.13
N LEU A 182 -21.70 -4.36 7.75
CA LEU A 182 -21.85 -4.20 9.20
C LEU A 182 -23.13 -4.85 9.76
N GLY A 183 -24.21 -4.91 9.00
CA GLY A 183 -25.46 -5.54 9.43
C GLY A 183 -25.48 -7.07 9.49
N SER A 184 -24.43 -7.74 8.96
CA SER A 184 -24.35 -9.20 8.85
C SER A 184 -23.25 -9.83 9.74
N LEU A 185 -22.69 -9.08 10.68
CA LEU A 185 -21.38 -9.29 11.31
C LEU A 185 -21.25 -10.42 12.32
N LEU A 186 -22.30 -11.00 12.82
CA LEU A 186 -22.18 -11.98 13.94
C LEU A 186 -21.51 -13.31 13.56
N SER A 187 -21.15 -13.53 12.27
CA SER A 187 -20.61 -14.82 11.83
C SER A 187 -19.81 -14.77 10.51
N ILE A 188 -19.25 -13.63 10.08
CA ILE A 188 -18.52 -13.59 8.81
C ILE A 188 -17.06 -13.19 8.99
N LYS A 189 -16.22 -13.67 8.05
CA LYS A 189 -14.84 -13.27 7.83
C LYS A 189 -14.79 -12.56 6.46
N PRO A 190 -14.91 -11.23 6.44
CA PRO A 190 -15.08 -10.49 5.20
C PRO A 190 -13.78 -10.39 4.41
N VAL A 191 -13.93 -10.39 3.10
CA VAL A 191 -12.89 -9.96 2.17
C VAL A 191 -13.31 -8.61 1.63
N VAL A 192 -12.44 -7.62 1.75
CA VAL A 192 -12.60 -6.26 1.23
C VAL A 192 -11.69 -6.06 0.03
N THR A 193 -12.00 -5.07 -0.79
CA THR A 193 -11.20 -4.67 -1.96
C THR A 193 -11.16 -3.16 -2.08
N LEU A 194 -10.49 -2.63 -3.10
CA LEU A 194 -10.57 -1.23 -3.49
C LEU A 194 -11.44 -1.07 -4.73
N VAL A 195 -12.45 -0.23 -4.63
CA VAL A 195 -13.28 0.20 -5.75
C VAL A 195 -13.07 1.71 -5.92
N ASP A 196 -12.52 2.09 -7.06
CA ASP A 196 -12.21 3.51 -7.32
C ASP A 196 -11.35 4.19 -6.25
N GLY A 197 -10.42 3.43 -5.64
CA GLY A 197 -9.51 3.92 -4.61
C GLY A 197 -10.14 3.99 -3.21
N VAL A 198 -11.35 3.50 -3.00
CA VAL A 198 -12.06 3.47 -1.72
C VAL A 198 -12.32 2.01 -1.32
N VAL A 199 -12.27 1.72 -0.01
CA VAL A 199 -12.55 0.38 0.49
C VAL A 199 -13.99 -0.02 0.15
N GLY A 200 -14.14 -1.19 -0.45
CA GLY A 200 -15.40 -1.78 -0.87
C GLY A 200 -15.58 -3.22 -0.37
N GLU A 201 -16.80 -3.71 -0.50
CA GLU A 201 -17.11 -5.11 -0.26
C GLU A 201 -16.62 -5.96 -1.44
N GLU A 202 -15.90 -7.05 -1.16
CA GLU A 202 -15.55 -8.07 -2.16
C GLU A 202 -16.36 -9.34 -1.90
N SER A 203 -16.27 -9.91 -0.70
CA SER A 203 -16.92 -11.19 -0.40
C SER A 203 -17.24 -11.36 1.08
N LYS A 204 -18.30 -12.13 1.36
CA LYS A 204 -18.74 -12.53 2.71
C LYS A 204 -18.49 -14.03 2.88
N GLN A 205 -17.46 -14.38 3.63
CA GLN A 205 -17.21 -15.78 3.96
C GLN A 205 -17.62 -16.08 5.41
N ARG A 206 -18.02 -17.32 5.67
CA ARG A 206 -18.47 -17.71 7.01
C ARG A 206 -17.32 -18.14 7.93
N THR A 207 -16.19 -18.53 7.36
CA THR A 207 -15.03 -19.00 8.10
C THR A 207 -13.76 -18.43 7.51
N ARG A 208 -12.71 -18.30 8.33
CA ARG A 208 -11.42 -17.80 7.88
C ARG A 208 -10.80 -18.69 6.78
N GLY A 209 -10.85 -20.02 6.93
CA GLY A 209 -10.36 -20.92 5.89
C GLY A 209 -11.07 -20.76 4.54
N ARG A 210 -12.39 -20.47 4.53
CA ARG A 210 -13.09 -20.14 3.27
C ARG A 210 -12.65 -18.81 2.69
N SER A 211 -12.31 -17.82 3.53
CA SER A 211 -11.76 -16.57 3.05
C SER A 211 -10.38 -16.74 2.43
N LEU A 212 -9.51 -17.58 3.03
CA LEU A 212 -8.22 -17.94 2.45
C LEU A 212 -8.38 -18.62 1.08
N GLN A 213 -9.28 -19.61 0.99
CA GLN A 213 -9.60 -20.29 -0.27
C GLN A 213 -10.13 -19.31 -1.33
N TYR A 214 -10.97 -18.36 -0.92
CA TYR A 214 -11.50 -17.34 -1.81
C TYR A 214 -10.39 -16.43 -2.36
N LEU A 215 -9.48 -15.94 -1.49
CA LEU A 215 -8.34 -15.14 -1.92
C LEU A 215 -7.40 -15.94 -2.85
N ALA A 216 -7.13 -17.20 -2.52
CA ALA A 216 -6.31 -18.05 -3.37
C ALA A 216 -6.96 -18.27 -4.76
N ALA A 217 -8.28 -18.49 -4.80
CA ALA A 217 -9.02 -18.60 -6.07
C ALA A 217 -8.89 -17.32 -6.92
N LYS A 218 -8.98 -16.13 -6.30
CA LYS A 218 -8.74 -14.84 -6.99
C LYS A 218 -7.39 -14.78 -7.67
N ALA A 219 -6.34 -15.25 -6.98
CA ALA A 219 -4.99 -15.29 -7.54
C ALA A 219 -4.84 -16.31 -8.65
N LEU A 220 -5.40 -17.51 -8.48
CA LEU A 220 -5.23 -18.64 -9.41
C LEU A 220 -6.11 -18.51 -10.67
N GLU A 221 -7.29 -17.87 -10.56
CA GLU A 221 -8.22 -17.66 -11.66
C GLU A 221 -7.85 -16.47 -12.55
N SER A 222 -6.94 -15.61 -12.11
CA SER A 222 -6.47 -14.49 -12.91
C SER A 222 -5.62 -14.99 -14.09
N PRO A 223 -5.99 -14.73 -15.35
CA PRO A 223 -5.38 -15.41 -16.51
C PRO A 223 -3.94 -15.02 -16.76
N THR A 224 -3.56 -13.81 -16.40
CA THR A 224 -2.20 -13.28 -16.58
C THR A 224 -1.87 -12.32 -15.45
N VAL A 225 -1.06 -12.78 -14.51
CA VAL A 225 -0.56 -11.97 -13.42
C VAL A 225 0.88 -11.59 -13.72
N SER A 226 1.14 -10.29 -13.87
CA SER A 226 2.52 -9.80 -14.02
C SER A 226 3.22 -9.83 -12.66
N ARG A 227 2.62 -9.22 -11.64
CA ARG A 227 3.18 -9.15 -10.29
C ARG A 227 2.15 -9.57 -9.26
N ILE A 228 2.59 -10.29 -8.24
CA ILE A 228 1.77 -10.72 -7.10
C ILE A 228 2.51 -10.50 -5.80
N ALA A 229 1.81 -9.99 -4.79
CA ALA A 229 2.36 -9.77 -3.47
C ALA A 229 1.37 -10.10 -2.36
N ILE A 230 1.90 -10.56 -1.24
CA ILE A 230 1.14 -10.87 -0.02
C ILE A 230 1.62 -9.98 1.11
N ALA A 231 0.68 -9.25 1.73
CA ALA A 231 0.90 -8.45 2.92
C ALA A 231 0.41 -9.21 4.16
N ASP A 232 1.33 -9.52 5.09
CA ASP A 232 1.03 -10.24 6.32
C ASP A 232 0.85 -9.30 7.51
N GLY A 233 -0.38 -9.16 8.01
CA GLY A 233 -0.75 -8.41 9.20
C GLY A 233 -0.66 -9.20 10.50
N ALA A 234 0.45 -9.88 10.74
CA ALA A 234 0.68 -10.77 11.87
C ALA A 234 -0.37 -11.91 11.95
N ALA A 235 -0.73 -12.47 10.80
CA ALA A 235 -1.67 -13.57 10.67
C ALA A 235 -1.03 -14.88 11.09
N THR A 236 -1.77 -15.71 11.84
CA THR A 236 -1.28 -17.00 12.34
C THR A 236 -1.34 -18.12 11.31
N ASP A 237 -2.02 -17.90 10.20
CA ASP A 237 -2.29 -18.84 9.12
C ASP A 237 -1.70 -18.40 7.76
N ILE A 238 -0.69 -17.52 7.82
CA ILE A 238 0.00 -17.04 6.60
C ILE A 238 0.62 -18.20 5.80
N ASP A 239 1.24 -19.16 6.48
CA ASP A 239 1.85 -20.33 5.82
C ASP A 239 0.80 -21.21 5.12
N GLU A 240 -0.40 -21.37 5.73
CA GLU A 240 -1.53 -22.05 5.08
C GLU A 240 -1.94 -21.31 3.80
N PHE A 241 -2.04 -20.00 3.85
CA PHE A 241 -2.38 -19.20 2.66
C PHE A 241 -1.32 -19.31 1.57
N LEU A 242 -0.04 -19.19 1.91
CA LEU A 242 1.05 -19.34 0.94
C LEU A 242 1.06 -20.73 0.30
N ALA A 243 0.74 -21.80 1.05
CA ALA A 243 0.60 -23.13 0.50
C ALA A 243 -0.53 -23.25 -0.52
N LEU A 244 -1.64 -22.52 -0.36
CA LEU A 244 -2.72 -22.47 -1.34
C LEU A 244 -2.32 -21.78 -2.66
N LEU A 245 -1.26 -20.97 -2.65
CA LEU A 245 -0.73 -20.27 -3.81
C LEU A 245 0.43 -21.00 -4.51
N ALA A 246 0.75 -22.24 -4.11
CA ALA A 246 1.89 -22.97 -4.66
C ALA A 246 1.87 -23.14 -6.19
N ASP A 247 0.68 -23.21 -6.79
CA ASP A 247 0.50 -23.32 -8.25
C ASP A 247 0.35 -21.97 -8.96
N GLN A 248 0.43 -20.84 -8.21
CA GLN A 248 0.31 -19.50 -8.79
C GLN A 248 1.47 -19.22 -9.74
N LYS A 249 1.13 -18.71 -10.92
CA LYS A 249 2.10 -18.29 -11.94
C LYS A 249 1.99 -16.80 -12.17
N SER A 250 3.14 -16.15 -12.12
CA SER A 250 3.30 -14.72 -12.43
C SER A 250 4.60 -14.50 -13.17
N GLU A 251 4.72 -13.39 -13.90
CA GLU A 251 5.95 -13.03 -14.62
C GLU A 251 7.11 -12.74 -13.66
N HIS A 252 6.80 -12.16 -12.49
CA HIS A 252 7.75 -11.91 -11.42
C HIS A 252 7.51 -12.86 -10.24
N PRO A 253 8.54 -13.16 -9.43
CA PRO A 253 8.39 -13.99 -8.23
C PRO A 253 7.35 -13.40 -7.26
N LEU A 254 6.65 -14.30 -6.53
CA LEU A 254 5.77 -13.91 -5.44
C LEU A 254 6.56 -13.11 -4.40
N PHE A 255 6.08 -11.90 -4.10
CA PHE A 255 6.64 -11.01 -3.10
C PHE A 255 5.84 -11.09 -1.80
N VAL A 256 6.49 -11.34 -0.67
CA VAL A 256 5.85 -11.38 0.64
C VAL A 256 6.49 -10.34 1.54
N SER A 257 5.67 -9.48 2.15
CA SER A 257 6.12 -8.48 3.13
C SER A 257 5.13 -8.40 4.30
N GLN A 258 5.58 -7.80 5.38
CA GLN A 258 4.69 -7.47 6.50
C GLN A 258 3.75 -6.34 6.10
N LEU A 259 2.50 -6.42 6.52
CA LEU A 259 1.56 -5.29 6.45
C LEU A 259 2.00 -4.24 7.48
N GLY A 260 2.34 -3.07 6.98
CA GLY A 260 2.89 -1.98 7.79
C GLY A 260 1.86 -1.29 8.69
N PRO A 261 2.35 -0.45 9.61
CA PRO A 261 1.54 0.23 10.62
C PRO A 261 0.40 1.09 10.03
N VAL A 262 0.62 1.73 8.89
CA VAL A 262 -0.36 2.64 8.27
C VAL A 262 -1.65 1.91 7.90
N VAL A 263 -1.53 0.88 7.06
CA VAL A 263 -2.70 0.10 6.63
C VAL A 263 -3.17 -0.81 7.77
N GLY A 264 -2.24 -1.38 8.54
CA GLY A 264 -2.51 -2.22 9.70
C GLY A 264 -3.38 -1.56 10.78
N THR A 265 -3.22 -0.25 11.01
CA THR A 265 -4.09 0.54 11.90
C THR A 265 -5.57 0.40 11.54
N HIS A 266 -5.88 0.39 10.24
CA HIS A 266 -7.26 0.40 9.74
C HIS A 266 -7.80 -1.00 9.44
N THR A 267 -6.95 -1.99 9.28
CA THR A 267 -7.39 -3.37 8.97
C THR A 267 -7.32 -4.31 10.16
N GLY A 268 -6.46 -3.99 11.13
CA GLY A 268 -6.26 -4.77 12.35
C GLY A 268 -5.38 -6.02 12.19
N PRO A 269 -5.03 -6.67 13.31
CA PRO A 269 -4.20 -7.86 13.31
C PRO A 269 -4.93 -9.05 12.66
N GLY A 270 -4.15 -9.98 12.12
CA GLY A 270 -4.66 -11.14 11.38
C GLY A 270 -5.04 -10.85 9.94
N THR A 271 -4.88 -9.62 9.46
CA THR A 271 -5.14 -9.26 8.06
C THR A 271 -4.17 -9.97 7.13
N ILE A 272 -4.71 -10.53 6.03
CA ILE A 272 -3.91 -11.00 4.90
C ILE A 272 -4.32 -10.21 3.67
N GLY A 273 -3.36 -9.46 3.11
CA GLY A 273 -3.52 -8.72 1.87
C GLY A 273 -3.02 -9.53 0.67
N LEU A 274 -3.82 -9.62 -0.38
CA LEU A 274 -3.42 -10.10 -1.71
C LEU A 274 -3.41 -8.91 -2.66
N CYS A 275 -2.26 -8.63 -3.25
CA CYS A 275 -2.08 -7.56 -4.23
C CYS A 275 -1.58 -8.15 -5.54
N MET A 276 -2.17 -7.74 -6.65
CA MET A 276 -1.81 -8.23 -7.98
C MET A 276 -1.81 -7.10 -8.99
N ILE A 277 -0.93 -7.19 -9.98
CA ILE A 277 -0.99 -6.42 -11.22
C ILE A 277 -1.21 -7.40 -12.35
N THR A 278 -2.30 -7.25 -13.10
CA THR A 278 -2.57 -8.06 -14.28
C THR A 278 -1.80 -7.52 -15.48
N ALA A 279 -1.38 -8.42 -16.39
CA ALA A 279 -0.62 -8.02 -17.59
C ALA A 279 -1.49 -7.32 -18.64
N ASP A 280 -2.80 -7.64 -18.70
CA ASP A 280 -3.77 -7.11 -19.68
C ASP A 280 -4.91 -6.34 -19.02
#